data_d31293512097feb647a4acdbe7cb4229
#
_entry.id   d31293512097feb647a4acdbe7cb4229
#
_cell.length_a   1.000
_cell.length_b   1.000
_cell.length_c   1.000
_cell.angle_alpha   90.00
_cell.angle_beta   90.00
_cell.angle_gamma   90.00
#
_symmetry.space_group_name_H-M   'P 1'
#
loop_
_entity.id
_entity.type
_entity.pdbx_description
1 polymer ?
#
loop_
_entity_poly.entity_id
_entity_poly.type
_entity_poly.pdbx_seq_one_letter_code
_entity_poly.pdbx_strand_id
1 'polypeptide(L)'
;ALRGYSQGLGDMVPTAAGQVAESAGKLLIGLGLCLYLLRQGAGTDLCAAGAIGGVTAGAGLGLLVTALLLPRRAALPEVRDVPPASSHVLRELLRTGIPITVGAAGMSLITLLDQALVTATLRDTLGYTTAETTALYGEYTFGMTLFMLPPSFIYPLSVSLMPAVSAALTRRDRTAAGIAAGAALKL
;
A
#
# COMPACT_ATOMS: atom_id res chain seq x y z
N ALA A 1 0.42 1.89 -13.24
CA ALA A 1 -0.12 2.51 -14.45
C ALA A 1 -1.63 2.36 -14.55
N LEU A 2 -2.23 1.13 -14.52
CA LEU A 2 -3.67 0.91 -14.68
C LEU A 2 -4.52 1.64 -13.63
N ARG A 3 -4.13 1.56 -12.35
CA ARG A 3 -4.81 2.26 -11.25
C ARG A 3 -4.73 3.78 -11.42
N GLY A 4 -3.57 4.31 -11.82
CA GLY A 4 -3.41 5.74 -12.05
C GLY A 4 -4.26 6.24 -13.23
N TYR A 5 -4.46 5.42 -14.25
CA TYR A 5 -5.32 5.74 -15.37
C TYR A 5 -6.80 5.86 -14.95
N SER A 6 -7.35 4.87 -14.23
CA SER A 6 -8.74 4.95 -13.75
C SER A 6 -8.96 6.09 -12.75
N GLN A 7 -7.98 6.33 -11.86
CA GLN A 7 -8.03 7.47 -10.93
C GLN A 7 -7.99 8.81 -11.65
N GLY A 8 -7.18 8.93 -12.71
CA GLY A 8 -7.13 10.13 -13.55
C GLY A 8 -8.43 10.42 -14.29
N LEU A 9 -9.22 9.38 -14.61
CA LEU A 9 -10.55 9.51 -15.18
C LEU A 9 -11.65 9.78 -14.11
N GLY A 10 -11.30 9.82 -12.83
CA GLY A 10 -12.24 9.98 -11.73
C GLY A 10 -13.00 8.71 -11.35
N ASP A 11 -12.71 7.57 -12.00
CA ASP A 11 -13.33 6.28 -11.69
C ASP A 11 -12.48 5.51 -10.68
N MET A 12 -12.95 5.47 -9.44
CA MET A 12 -12.28 4.77 -8.33
C MET A 12 -12.68 3.30 -8.21
N VAL A 13 -13.74 2.86 -8.89
CA VAL A 13 -14.30 1.51 -8.76
C VAL A 13 -13.28 0.43 -9.15
N PRO A 14 -12.58 0.49 -10.31
CA PRO A 14 -11.58 -0.51 -10.68
C PRO A 14 -10.43 -0.60 -9.68
N THR A 15 -10.01 0.55 -9.13
CA THR A 15 -8.95 0.62 -8.13
C THR A 15 -9.38 -0.03 -6.82
N ALA A 16 -10.56 0.31 -6.30
CA ALA A 16 -11.09 -0.24 -5.06
C ALA A 16 -11.34 -1.75 -5.16
N ALA A 17 -12.01 -2.21 -6.21
CA ALA A 17 -12.25 -3.63 -6.45
C ALA A 17 -10.94 -4.43 -6.61
N GLY A 18 -9.96 -3.87 -7.34
CA GLY A 18 -8.64 -4.47 -7.47
C GLY A 18 -7.90 -4.60 -6.15
N GLN A 19 -7.99 -3.60 -5.26
CA GLN A 19 -7.38 -3.65 -3.92
C GLN A 19 -8.05 -4.68 -3.01
N VAL A 20 -9.38 -4.76 -3.03
CA VAL A 20 -10.12 -5.77 -2.28
C VAL A 20 -9.76 -7.18 -2.76
N ALA A 21 -9.75 -7.41 -4.08
CA ALA A 21 -9.36 -8.69 -4.66
C ALA A 21 -7.90 -9.06 -4.34
N GLU A 22 -6.98 -8.10 -4.37
CA GLU A 22 -5.58 -8.27 -3.99
C GLU A 22 -5.46 -8.68 -2.52
N SER A 23 -6.14 -7.97 -1.61
CA SER A 23 -6.09 -8.26 -0.17
C SER A 23 -6.72 -9.60 0.17
N ALA A 24 -7.88 -9.90 -0.42
CA ALA A 24 -8.53 -11.20 -0.26
C ALA A 24 -7.66 -12.34 -0.83
N GLY A 25 -7.07 -12.14 -2.00
CA GLY A 25 -6.14 -13.09 -2.61
C GLY A 25 -4.92 -13.37 -1.73
N LYS A 26 -4.27 -12.34 -1.21
CA LYS A 26 -3.13 -12.46 -0.28
C LYS A 26 -3.51 -13.29 0.94
N LEU A 27 -4.67 -12.98 1.55
CA LEU A 27 -5.13 -13.68 2.74
C LEU A 27 -5.49 -15.14 2.42
N LEU A 28 -6.36 -15.37 1.45
CA LEU A 28 -6.89 -16.72 1.17
C LEU A 28 -5.83 -17.65 0.59
N ILE A 29 -5.05 -17.17 -0.39
CA ILE A 29 -4.03 -17.99 -1.03
C ILE A 29 -2.82 -18.14 -0.11
N GLY A 30 -2.36 -17.06 0.54
CA GLY A 30 -1.21 -17.12 1.45
C GLY A 30 -1.49 -18.00 2.66
N LEU A 31 -2.64 -17.81 3.32
CA LEU A 31 -3.03 -18.65 4.44
C LEU A 31 -3.31 -20.09 4.01
N GLY A 32 -3.97 -20.28 2.86
CA GLY A 32 -4.25 -21.60 2.30
C GLY A 32 -2.98 -22.38 2.00
N LEU A 33 -1.99 -21.77 1.35
CA LEU A 33 -0.68 -22.38 1.08
C LEU A 33 0.08 -22.68 2.37
N CYS A 34 0.09 -21.75 3.31
CA CYS A 34 0.75 -21.95 4.59
C CYS A 34 0.14 -23.15 5.35
N LEU A 35 -1.20 -23.20 5.48
CA LEU A 35 -1.89 -24.30 6.15
C LEU A 35 -1.72 -25.64 5.42
N TYR A 36 -1.73 -25.63 4.11
CA TYR A 36 -1.49 -26.83 3.30
C TYR A 36 -0.10 -27.40 3.54
N LEU A 37 0.94 -26.56 3.49
CA LEU A 37 2.32 -26.96 3.76
C LEU A 37 2.52 -27.45 5.21
N LEU A 38 1.86 -26.79 6.16
CA LEU A 38 1.91 -27.17 7.57
C LEU A 38 1.31 -28.57 7.79
N ARG A 39 0.20 -28.89 7.12
CA ARG A 39 -0.42 -30.23 7.18
C ARG A 39 0.45 -31.31 6.54
N GLN A 40 1.32 -30.97 5.62
CA GLN A 40 2.28 -31.87 5.02
C GLN A 40 3.54 -32.06 5.88
N GLY A 41 3.62 -31.44 7.05
CA GLY A 41 4.80 -31.52 7.92
C GLY A 41 5.98 -30.69 7.42
N ALA A 42 5.74 -29.71 6.55
CA ALA A 42 6.79 -28.82 6.06
C ALA A 42 7.32 -27.91 7.19
N GLY A 43 8.59 -27.59 7.12
CA GLY A 43 9.21 -26.67 8.07
C GLY A 43 8.61 -25.25 7.99
N THR A 44 8.81 -24.47 9.05
CA THR A 44 8.35 -23.10 9.17
C THR A 44 8.80 -22.19 8.02
N ASP A 45 10.01 -22.46 7.48
CA ASP A 45 10.58 -21.71 6.36
C ASP A 45 9.77 -21.87 5.07
N LEU A 46 9.32 -23.11 4.78
CA LEU A 46 8.47 -23.40 3.64
C LEU A 46 7.06 -22.82 3.81
N CYS A 47 6.52 -22.82 5.04
CA CYS A 47 5.25 -22.19 5.34
C CYS A 47 5.32 -20.65 5.13
N ALA A 48 6.42 -20.03 5.55
CA ALA A 48 6.66 -18.61 5.31
C ALA A 48 6.80 -18.31 3.80
N ALA A 49 7.53 -19.13 3.07
CA ALA A 49 7.64 -19.02 1.61
C ALA A 49 6.27 -19.14 0.91
N GLY A 50 5.42 -20.05 1.37
CA GLY A 50 4.04 -20.23 0.89
C GLY A 50 3.18 -18.98 1.14
N ALA A 51 3.30 -18.37 2.33
CA ALA A 51 2.61 -17.12 2.66
C ALA A 51 3.05 -15.97 1.73
N ILE A 52 4.36 -15.83 1.47
CA ILE A 52 4.91 -14.83 0.54
C ILE A 52 4.44 -15.12 -0.90
N GLY A 53 4.38 -16.39 -1.31
CA GLY A 53 3.81 -16.79 -2.60
C GLY A 53 2.36 -16.32 -2.77
N GLY A 54 1.58 -16.37 -1.69
CA GLY A 54 0.22 -15.82 -1.62
C GLY A 54 0.16 -14.31 -1.87
N VAL A 55 1.15 -13.55 -1.40
CA VAL A 55 1.24 -12.10 -1.67
C VAL A 55 1.39 -11.85 -3.17
N THR A 56 2.25 -12.61 -3.85
CA THR A 56 2.47 -12.48 -5.30
C THR A 56 1.20 -12.87 -6.09
N ALA A 57 0.57 -13.97 -5.72
CA ALA A 57 -0.68 -14.42 -6.35
C ALA A 57 -1.82 -13.42 -6.14
N GLY A 58 -1.95 -12.86 -4.92
CA GLY A 58 -2.91 -11.83 -4.60
C GLY A 58 -2.70 -10.55 -5.42
N ALA A 59 -1.45 -10.13 -5.60
CA ALA A 59 -1.12 -8.98 -6.46
C ALA A 59 -1.52 -9.25 -7.92
N GLY A 60 -1.30 -10.47 -8.41
CA GLY A 60 -1.76 -10.91 -9.74
C GLY A 60 -3.28 -10.83 -9.90
N LEU A 61 -4.03 -11.31 -8.89
CA LEU A 61 -5.49 -11.21 -8.85
C LEU A 61 -5.95 -9.74 -8.87
N GLY A 62 -5.37 -8.89 -8.05
CA GLY A 62 -5.69 -7.46 -8.01
C GLY A 62 -5.45 -6.78 -9.37
N LEU A 63 -4.35 -7.13 -10.04
CA LEU A 63 -4.05 -6.65 -11.38
C LEU A 63 -5.10 -7.11 -12.39
N LEU A 64 -5.45 -8.40 -12.36
CA LEU A 64 -6.43 -8.99 -13.26
C LEU A 64 -7.81 -8.34 -13.10
N VAL A 65 -8.29 -8.20 -11.86
CA VAL A 65 -9.58 -7.54 -11.56
C VAL A 65 -9.57 -6.09 -12.02
N THR A 66 -8.49 -5.34 -11.72
CA THR A 66 -8.36 -3.95 -12.19
C THR A 66 -8.37 -3.87 -13.71
N ALA A 67 -7.70 -4.78 -14.41
CA ALA A 67 -7.65 -4.81 -15.87
C ALA A 67 -9.01 -5.19 -16.50
N LEU A 68 -9.74 -6.12 -15.89
CA LEU A 68 -11.06 -6.54 -16.36
C LEU A 68 -12.14 -5.46 -16.19
N LEU A 69 -12.06 -4.71 -15.09
CA LEU A 69 -12.98 -3.62 -14.76
C LEU A 69 -12.60 -2.31 -15.46
N LEU A 70 -11.41 -2.23 -16.04
CA LEU A 70 -11.03 -1.04 -16.80
C LEU A 70 -11.98 -0.88 -17.99
N PRO A 71 -12.69 0.26 -18.12
CA PRO A 71 -13.65 0.44 -19.20
C PRO A 71 -12.91 0.33 -20.55
N ARG A 72 -13.23 -0.69 -21.32
CA ARG A 72 -12.63 -0.95 -22.65
C ARG A 72 -12.91 0.18 -23.65
N ARG A 73 -13.83 1.06 -23.30
CA ARG A 73 -14.18 2.27 -24.03
C ARG A 73 -14.39 3.40 -23.03
N ALA A 74 -13.34 3.78 -22.30
CA ALA A 74 -13.32 5.13 -21.80
C ALA A 74 -13.37 6.01 -23.04
N ALA A 75 -14.52 6.59 -23.33
CA ALA A 75 -14.60 7.70 -24.25
C ALA A 75 -13.66 8.74 -23.65
N LEU A 76 -12.44 8.79 -24.18
CA LEU A 76 -11.53 9.87 -23.85
C LEU A 76 -12.33 11.13 -24.13
N PRO A 77 -12.51 12.03 -23.16
CA PRO A 77 -13.13 13.31 -23.47
C PRO A 77 -12.35 13.85 -24.65
N GLU A 78 -13.07 14.31 -25.67
CA GLU A 78 -12.49 14.84 -26.89
C GLU A 78 -11.60 16.03 -26.47
N VAL A 79 -10.31 15.74 -26.26
CA VAL A 79 -9.35 16.73 -25.79
C VAL A 79 -9.07 17.61 -26.99
N ARG A 80 -9.75 18.74 -27.06
CA ARG A 80 -9.53 19.79 -28.06
C ARG A 80 -8.19 20.51 -27.87
N ASP A 81 -7.56 20.29 -26.71
CA ASP A 81 -6.28 20.94 -26.39
C ASP A 81 -5.11 20.10 -26.89
N VAL A 82 -4.12 20.76 -27.47
CA VAL A 82 -2.85 20.14 -27.86
C VAL A 82 -2.22 19.49 -26.62
N PRO A 83 -1.97 18.17 -26.64
CA PRO A 83 -1.39 17.52 -25.49
C PRO A 83 -0.03 18.16 -25.16
N PRO A 84 0.26 18.49 -23.91
CA PRO A 84 1.55 19.06 -23.54
C PRO A 84 2.67 18.09 -23.93
N ALA A 85 3.80 18.63 -24.37
CA ALA A 85 4.94 17.82 -24.79
C ALA A 85 5.28 16.78 -23.70
N SER A 86 5.47 15.53 -24.08
CA SER A 86 5.74 14.42 -23.14
C SER A 86 6.91 14.71 -22.19
N SER A 87 7.89 15.50 -22.63
CA SER A 87 9.02 15.94 -21.81
C SER A 87 8.61 16.87 -20.67
N HIS A 88 7.62 17.73 -20.88
CA HIS A 88 7.10 18.62 -19.83
C HIS A 88 6.37 17.83 -18.76
N VAL A 89 5.49 16.91 -19.17
CA VAL A 89 4.75 16.03 -18.25
C VAL A 89 5.71 15.15 -17.44
N LEU A 90 6.71 14.55 -18.08
CA LEU A 90 7.73 13.74 -17.41
C LEU A 90 8.54 14.57 -16.40
N ARG A 91 8.94 15.78 -16.77
CA ARG A 91 9.68 16.66 -15.85
C ARG A 91 8.86 17.02 -14.61
N GLU A 92 7.57 17.28 -14.78
CA GLU A 92 6.67 17.63 -13.68
C GLU A 92 6.42 16.42 -12.77
N LEU A 93 6.20 15.24 -13.36
CA LEU A 93 6.10 13.97 -12.62
C LEU A 93 7.37 13.67 -11.81
N LEU A 94 8.55 13.84 -12.40
CA LEU A 94 9.80 13.63 -11.70
C LEU A 94 10.02 14.67 -10.61
N ARG A 95 9.72 15.94 -10.86
CA ARG A 95 9.85 17.01 -9.88
C ARG A 95 9.00 16.77 -8.63
N THR A 96 7.81 16.20 -8.79
CA THR A 96 6.91 15.88 -7.69
C THR A 96 7.19 14.49 -7.10
N GLY A 97 7.47 13.52 -7.95
CA GLY A 97 7.67 12.12 -7.54
C GLY A 97 8.99 11.89 -6.79
N ILE A 98 10.08 12.54 -7.19
CA ILE A 98 11.40 12.35 -6.55
C ILE A 98 11.36 12.71 -5.05
N PRO A 99 10.88 13.89 -4.61
CA PRO A 99 10.83 14.21 -3.19
C PRO A 99 9.97 13.24 -2.38
N ILE A 100 8.82 12.83 -2.93
CA ILE A 100 7.93 11.85 -2.30
C ILE A 100 8.62 10.50 -2.16
N THR A 101 9.30 10.05 -3.22
CA THR A 101 10.02 8.76 -3.20
C THR A 101 11.19 8.78 -2.22
N VAL A 102 11.95 9.88 -2.16
CA VAL A 102 13.04 10.04 -1.18
C VAL A 102 12.50 10.03 0.25
N GLY A 103 11.38 10.71 0.51
CA GLY A 103 10.72 10.67 1.82
C GLY A 103 10.25 9.26 2.21
N ALA A 104 9.61 8.53 1.29
CA ALA A 104 9.18 7.16 1.52
C ALA A 104 10.38 6.20 1.70
N ALA A 105 11.44 6.37 0.92
CA ALA A 105 12.68 5.61 1.06
C ALA A 105 13.34 5.85 2.43
N GLY A 106 13.29 7.09 2.94
CA GLY A 106 13.79 7.43 4.26
C GLY A 106 13.11 6.61 5.37
N MET A 107 11.78 6.49 5.33
CA MET A 107 11.04 5.64 6.29
C MET A 107 11.45 4.17 6.19
N SER A 108 11.62 3.65 4.98
CA SER A 108 12.07 2.27 4.78
C SER A 108 13.49 2.04 5.29
N LEU A 109 14.39 3.00 5.12
CA LEU A 109 15.75 2.95 5.67
C LEU A 109 15.74 2.94 7.20
N ILE A 110 14.90 3.76 7.84
CA ILE A 110 14.75 3.75 9.30
C ILE A 110 14.31 2.37 9.79
N THR A 111 13.31 1.76 9.13
CA THR A 111 12.85 0.42 9.48
C THR A 111 13.95 -0.64 9.30
N LEU A 112 14.75 -0.56 8.25
CA LEU A 112 15.90 -1.45 8.03
C LEU A 112 16.99 -1.26 9.10
N LEU A 113 17.28 -0.02 9.47
CA LEU A 113 18.23 0.29 10.54
C LEU A 113 17.73 -0.23 11.89
N ASP A 114 16.45 -0.04 12.20
CA ASP A 114 15.84 -0.57 13.43
C ASP A 114 15.98 -2.09 13.49
N GLN A 115 15.62 -2.78 12.42
CA GLN A 115 15.81 -4.23 12.31
C GLN A 115 17.26 -4.65 12.52
N ALA A 116 18.19 -3.98 11.84
CA ALA A 116 19.61 -4.31 11.93
C ALA A 116 20.16 -4.07 13.35
N LEU A 117 19.80 -2.94 13.97
CA LEU A 117 20.23 -2.61 15.33
C LEU A 117 19.66 -3.58 16.37
N VAL A 118 18.37 -3.87 16.30
CA VAL A 118 17.72 -4.80 17.25
C VAL A 118 18.33 -6.19 17.13
N THR A 119 18.47 -6.71 15.92
CA THR A 119 19.02 -8.06 15.71
C THR A 119 20.51 -8.14 16.07
N ALA A 120 21.31 -7.11 15.76
CA ALA A 120 22.71 -7.04 16.16
C ALA A 120 22.86 -6.96 17.67
N THR A 121 22.06 -6.14 18.36
CA THR A 121 22.12 -6.01 19.83
C THR A 121 21.75 -7.34 20.51
N LEU A 122 20.71 -8.01 20.07
CA LEU A 122 20.29 -9.31 20.62
C LEU A 122 21.40 -10.35 20.44
N ARG A 123 22.03 -10.40 19.26
CA ARG A 123 23.02 -11.40 18.94
C ARG A 123 24.39 -11.08 19.55
N ASP A 124 24.90 -9.87 19.32
CA ASP A 124 26.31 -9.52 19.59
C ASP A 124 26.51 -9.01 21.03
N THR A 125 25.48 -8.38 21.63
CA THR A 125 25.56 -7.84 22.99
C THR A 125 24.97 -8.79 24.02
N LEU A 126 23.82 -9.39 23.73
CA LEU A 126 23.10 -10.25 24.68
C LEU A 126 23.40 -11.74 24.47
N GLY A 127 24.11 -12.12 23.41
CA GLY A 127 24.59 -13.48 23.15
C GLY A 127 23.51 -14.48 22.75
N TYR A 128 22.34 -14.00 22.28
CA TYR A 128 21.29 -14.89 21.79
C TYR A 128 21.72 -15.61 20.50
N THR A 129 21.28 -16.84 20.35
CA THR A 129 21.47 -17.59 19.10
C THR A 129 20.66 -16.94 17.96
N THR A 130 21.01 -17.25 16.72
CA THR A 130 20.28 -16.75 15.55
C THR A 130 18.81 -17.15 15.58
N ALA A 131 18.49 -18.35 16.05
CA ALA A 131 17.11 -18.84 16.15
C ALA A 131 16.31 -18.06 17.20
N GLU A 132 16.88 -17.82 18.38
CA GLU A 132 16.26 -17.04 19.45
C GLU A 132 16.08 -15.57 19.03
N THR A 133 17.08 -14.98 18.40
CA THR A 133 17.01 -13.60 17.86
C THR A 133 15.87 -13.48 16.85
N THR A 134 15.73 -14.45 15.94
CA THR A 134 14.66 -14.46 14.94
C THR A 134 13.29 -14.61 15.59
N ALA A 135 13.16 -15.46 16.62
CA ALA A 135 11.92 -15.63 17.35
C ALA A 135 11.51 -14.35 18.10
N LEU A 136 12.42 -13.76 18.86
CA LEU A 136 12.17 -12.51 19.60
C LEU A 136 11.84 -11.34 18.67
N TYR A 137 12.55 -11.22 17.55
CA TYR A 137 12.24 -10.19 16.56
C TYR A 137 10.90 -10.46 15.87
N GLY A 138 10.53 -11.71 15.66
CA GLY A 138 9.22 -12.10 15.18
C GLY A 138 8.07 -11.70 16.12
N GLU A 139 8.24 -11.92 17.43
CA GLU A 139 7.27 -11.46 18.44
C GLU A 139 7.14 -9.94 18.48
N TYR A 140 8.26 -9.23 18.41
CA TYR A 140 8.28 -7.77 18.34
C TYR A 140 7.53 -7.24 17.11
N THR A 141 7.81 -7.78 15.92
CA THR A 141 7.16 -7.35 14.69
C THR A 141 5.68 -7.71 14.66
N PHE A 142 5.29 -8.83 15.26
CA PHE A 142 3.88 -9.19 15.45
C PHE A 142 3.16 -8.17 16.34
N GLY A 143 3.75 -7.80 17.48
CA GLY A 143 3.23 -6.76 18.35
C GLY A 143 3.09 -5.42 17.64
N MET A 144 4.10 -5.01 16.86
CA MET A 144 4.07 -3.79 16.04
C MET A 144 2.96 -3.84 14.98
N THR A 145 2.73 -4.99 14.37
CA THR A 145 1.63 -5.17 13.40
C THR A 145 0.27 -4.93 14.05
N LEU A 146 0.05 -5.47 15.25
CA LEU A 146 -1.18 -5.22 16.01
C LEU A 146 -1.33 -3.74 16.39
N PHE A 147 -0.23 -3.10 16.80
CA PHE A 147 -0.22 -1.68 17.14
C PHE A 147 -0.56 -0.79 15.93
N MET A 148 -0.19 -1.22 14.72
CA MET A 148 -0.47 -0.49 13.47
C MET A 148 -1.88 -0.73 12.90
N LEU A 149 -2.70 -1.61 13.51
CA LEU A 149 -4.08 -1.84 13.06
C LEU A 149 -4.94 -0.58 13.10
N PRO A 150 -5.05 0.20 14.22
CA PRO A 150 -5.86 1.40 14.26
C PRO A 150 -5.44 2.45 13.23
N PRO A 151 -4.15 2.82 13.08
CA PRO A 151 -3.69 3.73 12.04
C PRO A 151 -4.04 3.28 10.61
N SER A 152 -4.05 1.96 10.36
CA SER A 152 -4.34 1.42 9.02
C SER A 152 -5.78 1.67 8.56
N PHE A 153 -6.72 1.87 9.48
CA PHE A 153 -8.09 2.27 9.16
C PHE A 153 -8.22 3.78 8.92
N ILE A 154 -7.41 4.58 9.63
CA ILE A 154 -7.46 6.04 9.52
C ILE A 154 -6.84 6.53 8.22
N TYR A 155 -5.78 5.88 7.75
CA TYR A 155 -5.07 6.29 6.53
C TYR A 155 -5.95 6.34 5.27
N PRO A 156 -6.75 5.30 4.92
CA PRO A 156 -7.64 5.36 3.76
C PRO A 156 -8.69 6.48 3.85
N LEU A 157 -9.18 6.77 5.05
CA LEU A 157 -10.13 7.86 5.28
C LEU A 157 -9.48 9.22 4.96
N SER A 158 -8.26 9.44 5.43
CA SER A 158 -7.50 10.66 5.14
C SER A 158 -7.27 10.83 3.63
N VAL A 159 -6.91 9.76 2.92
CA VAL A 159 -6.70 9.79 1.47
C VAL A 159 -8.00 10.11 0.72
N SER A 160 -9.13 9.58 1.15
CA SER A 160 -10.44 9.83 0.52
C SER A 160 -10.93 11.27 0.70
N LEU A 161 -10.54 11.94 1.78
CA LEU A 161 -10.91 13.34 2.08
C LEU A 161 -10.07 14.35 1.31
N MET A 162 -8.86 14.03 0.92
CA MET A 162 -7.97 14.92 0.17
C MET A 162 -8.61 15.53 -1.09
N PRO A 163 -9.25 14.75 -1.98
CA PRO A 163 -9.90 15.31 -3.17
C PRO A 163 -11.06 16.25 -2.83
N ALA A 164 -11.84 15.92 -1.81
CA ALA A 164 -12.99 16.75 -1.38
C ALA A 164 -12.53 18.11 -0.83
N VAL A 165 -11.50 18.12 0.02
CA VAL A 165 -10.92 19.36 0.56
C VAL A 165 -10.28 20.18 -0.55
N SER A 166 -9.53 19.55 -1.45
CA SER A 166 -8.87 20.22 -2.58
C SER A 166 -9.90 20.86 -3.52
N ALA A 167 -10.98 20.16 -3.85
CA ALA A 167 -12.06 20.67 -4.70
C ALA A 167 -12.77 21.86 -4.05
N ALA A 168 -13.04 21.80 -2.73
CA ALA A 168 -13.66 22.90 -1.99
C ALA A 168 -12.75 24.15 -1.96
N LEU A 169 -11.45 23.97 -1.73
CA LEU A 169 -10.46 25.06 -1.76
C LEU A 169 -10.35 25.70 -3.14
N THR A 170 -10.38 24.90 -4.19
CA THR A 170 -10.32 25.39 -5.60
C THR A 170 -11.57 26.24 -5.91
N ARG A 171 -12.72 25.86 -5.38
CA ARG A 171 -13.98 26.64 -5.49
C ARG A 171 -14.05 27.85 -4.55
N ARG A 172 -13.00 28.09 -3.75
CA ARG A 172 -12.95 29.11 -2.69
C ARG A 172 -14.04 28.97 -1.63
N ASP A 173 -14.65 27.80 -1.51
CA ASP A 173 -15.67 27.50 -0.49
C ASP A 173 -14.97 27.01 0.79
N ARG A 174 -14.59 27.96 1.64
CA ARG A 174 -13.93 27.68 2.92
C ARG A 174 -14.84 26.94 3.90
N THR A 175 -16.16 27.10 3.77
CA THR A 175 -17.12 26.43 4.64
C THR A 175 -17.17 24.94 4.32
N ALA A 176 -17.28 24.57 3.06
CA ALA A 176 -17.24 23.19 2.62
C ALA A 176 -15.89 22.52 2.94
N ALA A 177 -14.77 23.25 2.76
CA ALA A 177 -13.45 22.75 3.14
C ALA A 177 -13.34 22.50 4.65
N GLY A 178 -13.88 23.40 5.47
CA GLY A 178 -13.93 23.27 6.93
C GLY A 178 -14.79 22.09 7.40
N ILE A 179 -15.94 21.86 6.76
CA ILE A 179 -16.81 20.71 7.06
C ILE A 179 -16.10 19.39 6.70
N ALA A 180 -15.45 19.31 5.53
CA ALA A 180 -14.72 18.13 5.10
C ALA A 180 -13.52 17.83 6.03
N ALA A 181 -12.75 18.85 6.42
CA ALA A 181 -11.65 18.71 7.36
C ALA A 181 -12.14 18.35 8.78
N GLY A 182 -13.25 18.95 9.23
CA GLY A 182 -13.87 18.66 10.53
C GLY A 182 -14.44 17.24 10.61
N ALA A 183 -14.94 16.69 9.51
CA ALA A 183 -15.36 15.29 9.44
C ALA A 183 -14.17 14.33 9.62
N ALA A 184 -12.99 14.68 9.07
CA ALA A 184 -11.77 13.91 9.24
C ALA A 184 -11.24 13.88 10.68
N LEU A 185 -11.44 15.00 11.42
CA LEU A 185 -10.96 15.13 12.81
C LEU A 185 -11.90 14.51 13.86
N LYS A 186 -13.12 14.16 13.48
CA LYS A 186 -14.11 13.53 14.38
C LYS A 186 -14.11 12.00 14.31
N LEU A 187 -13.35 11.42 13.41
CA LEU A 187 -13.09 9.98 13.27
C LEU A 187 -11.84 9.55 14.05
#